data_7a5eb3d07863d76b2e0e25a811555161
#
_entry.id   7a5eb3d07863d76b2e0e25a811555161
#
_cell.length_a   1.000
_cell.length_b   1.000
_cell.length_c   1.000
_cell.angle_alpha   90.00
_cell.angle_beta   90.00
_cell.angle_gamma   90.00
#
_symmetry.space_group_name_H-M   'P 1'
#
loop_
_entity.id
_entity.type
_entity.pdbx_description
1 polymer ?
#
loop_
_entity_poly.entity_id
_entity_poly.type
_entity_poly.pdbx_seq_one_letter_code
_entity_poly.pdbx_strand_id
1 'polypeptide(L)'
;MYRGLSIEQLHELLVAKKVTPLELTKEALELAKKDTNNAFEYIMEDEALALASELKEPEVNNPLWGIPFVIKDNMSTKGVPTTASSNILRGYVPVFDATVVAKLKEAHAIPIGKATLDELAMGGSGTTGHLGTTYNPFDRSHSRLIGGSSCGSAAITADGIVPFALGSDTGDSTRKPASYGGLVGFKPTWGRISRYGLFPFAPSLDTIGIFTRSVKDCAYVLNATAGKDDKDMTSSVNKVEDYAKNIDGFDKKRKIAVIQEIFNTIKDQDIRKAFLDNIEALRNKGFVVEFVHMDIKLLSTLFATYFVISCAEATSNNANLDGIKFGPLSKGDTYEEVMKDARTKGFSELIKRRFVIGSFSLMRENQDELFVRAQRNRRAIVNALNEIYKNYDFIYSLAAPTIAPKIGESSDRLSDEYLIADNHLVLGNFAGLPSLTLPLGIKDGMPFGVNVMGKTFDEVGVFQLSYEIEKITGLKNLCAKGEQ
;
A
#
# COMPACT_ATOMS: atom_id res chain seq x y z
N MET A 1 22.07 1.95 -17.99
CA MET A 1 20.65 1.63 -17.75
C MET A 1 20.49 1.27 -16.28
N TYR A 2 19.68 2.04 -15.55
CA TYR A 2 19.59 2.01 -14.08
C TYR A 2 18.31 1.32 -13.59
N ARG A 3 17.49 0.84 -14.54
CA ARG A 3 16.24 0.10 -14.27
C ARG A 3 16.48 -1.08 -13.33
N GLY A 4 15.67 -1.21 -12.31
CA GLY A 4 15.72 -2.31 -11.35
C GLY A 4 16.80 -2.18 -10.26
N LEU A 5 17.63 -1.12 -10.24
CA LEU A 5 18.56 -0.87 -9.15
C LEU A 5 17.81 -0.43 -7.88
N SER A 6 18.39 -0.76 -6.71
CA SER A 6 17.90 -0.34 -5.41
C SER A 6 18.24 1.14 -5.14
N ILE A 7 17.59 1.74 -4.12
CA ILE A 7 17.97 3.08 -3.64
C ILE A 7 19.44 3.11 -3.26
N GLU A 8 19.91 2.10 -2.52
CA GLU A 8 21.32 2.00 -2.08
C GLU A 8 22.29 2.01 -3.29
N GLN A 9 22.03 1.17 -4.30
CA GLN A 9 22.87 1.10 -5.51
C GLN A 9 22.86 2.41 -6.30
N LEU A 10 21.68 3.05 -6.46
CA LEU A 10 21.57 4.34 -7.15
C LEU A 10 22.29 5.45 -6.40
N HIS A 11 22.15 5.48 -5.07
CA HIS A 11 22.83 6.46 -4.23
C HIS A 11 24.37 6.32 -4.29
N GLU A 12 24.90 5.08 -4.29
CA GLU A 12 26.33 4.84 -4.50
C GLU A 12 26.83 5.40 -5.84
N LEU A 13 26.05 5.22 -6.92
CA LEU A 13 26.39 5.76 -8.23
C LEU A 13 26.36 7.29 -8.26
N LEU A 14 25.37 7.92 -7.60
CA LEU A 14 25.23 9.38 -7.47
C LEU A 14 26.40 9.99 -6.68
N VAL A 15 26.71 9.40 -5.51
CA VAL A 15 27.85 9.84 -4.65
C VAL A 15 29.18 9.71 -5.39
N ALA A 16 29.37 8.61 -6.12
CA ALA A 16 30.55 8.41 -6.96
C ALA A 16 30.59 9.29 -8.22
N LYS A 17 29.56 10.12 -8.45
CA LYS A 17 29.38 10.95 -9.66
C LYS A 17 29.46 10.16 -10.98
N LYS A 18 29.06 8.87 -10.94
CA LYS A 18 28.95 7.99 -12.12
C LYS A 18 27.66 8.20 -12.87
N VAL A 19 26.69 8.83 -12.24
CA VAL A 19 25.40 9.22 -12.79
C VAL A 19 24.95 10.50 -12.09
N THR A 20 24.17 11.30 -12.78
CA THR A 20 23.55 12.53 -12.24
C THR A 20 22.07 12.29 -11.94
N PRO A 21 21.43 13.08 -11.04
CA PRO A 21 19.98 13.04 -10.84
C PRO A 21 19.20 13.25 -12.13
N LEU A 22 19.69 14.13 -13.00
CA LEU A 22 19.06 14.42 -14.29
C LEU A 22 19.07 13.20 -15.23
N GLU A 23 20.17 12.45 -15.29
CA GLU A 23 20.26 11.23 -16.11
C GLU A 23 19.33 10.14 -15.58
N LEU A 24 19.29 9.92 -14.26
CA LEU A 24 18.34 8.97 -13.65
C LEU A 24 16.88 9.34 -13.92
N THR A 25 16.56 10.63 -13.76
CA THR A 25 15.21 11.14 -14.00
C THR A 25 14.80 10.99 -15.45
N LYS A 26 15.69 11.32 -16.40
CA LYS A 26 15.43 11.12 -17.85
C LYS A 26 15.16 9.65 -18.18
N GLU A 27 15.97 8.73 -17.67
CA GLU A 27 15.75 7.30 -17.91
C GLU A 27 14.41 6.84 -17.33
N ALA A 28 14.07 7.25 -16.09
CA ALA A 28 12.79 6.91 -15.46
C ALA A 28 11.59 7.46 -16.24
N LEU A 29 11.68 8.70 -16.75
CA LEU A 29 10.64 9.31 -17.58
C LEU A 29 10.48 8.60 -18.93
N GLU A 30 11.58 8.22 -19.59
CA GLU A 30 11.53 7.44 -20.82
C GLU A 30 10.88 6.06 -20.63
N LEU A 31 11.14 5.40 -19.49
CA LEU A 31 10.47 4.16 -19.14
C LEU A 31 8.99 4.38 -18.83
N ALA A 32 8.65 5.46 -18.11
CA ALA A 32 7.27 5.82 -17.80
C ALA A 32 6.44 6.08 -19.06
N LYS A 33 7.00 6.78 -20.06
CA LYS A 33 6.33 7.01 -21.37
C LYS A 33 6.10 5.73 -22.17
N LYS A 34 6.86 4.68 -21.90
CA LYS A 34 6.74 3.35 -22.53
C LYS A 34 5.92 2.34 -21.70
N ASP A 35 5.30 2.81 -20.62
CA ASP A 35 4.46 1.94 -19.79
C ASP A 35 3.31 1.34 -20.58
N THR A 36 3.20 0.02 -20.54
CA THR A 36 2.09 -0.75 -21.15
C THR A 36 1.14 -1.35 -20.11
N ASN A 37 1.43 -1.16 -18.82
CA ASN A 37 0.64 -1.72 -17.74
C ASN A 37 -0.50 -0.81 -17.29
N ASN A 38 -0.70 0.35 -17.94
CA ASN A 38 -1.68 1.38 -17.54
C ASN A 38 -1.50 1.83 -16.08
N ALA A 39 -0.26 2.10 -15.70
CA ALA A 39 0.11 2.35 -14.32
C ALA A 39 0.22 3.84 -13.95
N PHE A 40 0.27 4.75 -14.94
CA PHE A 40 0.38 6.19 -14.72
C PHE A 40 -0.95 6.91 -14.95
N GLU A 41 -1.33 7.74 -13.98
CA GLU A 41 -2.40 8.73 -14.10
C GLU A 41 -1.89 10.01 -14.78
N TYR A 42 -0.67 10.43 -14.41
CA TYR A 42 -0.01 11.62 -14.93
C TYR A 42 1.51 11.48 -14.83
N ILE A 43 2.25 11.88 -15.85
CA ILE A 43 3.72 11.95 -15.87
C ILE A 43 4.15 13.40 -15.66
N MET A 44 4.96 13.65 -14.62
CA MET A 44 5.42 14.97 -14.18
C MET A 44 6.75 15.33 -14.84
N GLU A 45 6.79 15.39 -16.18
CA GLU A 45 8.05 15.54 -16.93
C GLU A 45 8.78 16.86 -16.63
N ASP A 46 8.09 17.98 -16.82
CA ASP A 46 8.71 19.30 -16.69
C ASP A 46 9.17 19.57 -15.25
N GLU A 47 8.31 19.24 -14.27
CA GLU A 47 8.62 19.40 -12.85
C GLU A 47 9.78 18.51 -12.42
N ALA A 48 9.80 17.26 -12.86
CA ALA A 48 10.85 16.31 -12.52
C ALA A 48 12.21 16.72 -13.11
N LEU A 49 12.24 17.14 -14.36
CA LEU A 49 13.46 17.63 -15.02
C LEU A 49 13.97 18.92 -14.37
N ALA A 50 13.09 19.85 -14.01
CA ALA A 50 13.46 21.08 -13.31
C ALA A 50 14.12 20.74 -11.95
N LEU A 51 13.46 19.95 -11.10
CA LEU A 51 14.00 19.52 -9.79
C LEU A 51 15.34 18.79 -9.94
N ALA A 52 15.44 17.84 -10.88
CA ALA A 52 16.67 17.08 -11.10
C ALA A 52 17.84 17.98 -11.56
N SER A 53 17.56 19.03 -12.32
CA SER A 53 18.59 19.94 -12.83
C SER A 53 19.17 20.88 -11.76
N GLU A 54 18.45 21.10 -10.66
CA GLU A 54 18.89 21.92 -9.53
C GLU A 54 19.90 21.19 -8.62
N LEU A 55 19.84 19.84 -8.58
CA LEU A 55 20.70 19.03 -7.72
C LEU A 55 22.10 18.87 -8.31
N LYS A 56 23.12 19.48 -7.69
CA LYS A 56 24.50 19.51 -8.21
C LYS A 56 25.46 18.64 -7.39
N GLU A 57 25.50 18.81 -6.08
CA GLU A 57 26.45 18.12 -5.22
C GLU A 57 25.75 17.06 -4.40
N PRO A 58 26.25 15.80 -4.41
CA PRO A 58 25.61 14.69 -3.71
C PRO A 58 25.60 14.87 -2.19
N GLU A 59 24.47 14.55 -1.56
CA GLU A 59 24.33 14.47 -0.12
C GLU A 59 24.65 13.04 0.34
N VAL A 60 25.89 12.79 0.72
CA VAL A 60 26.40 11.43 1.06
C VAL A 60 25.57 10.72 2.13
N ASN A 61 25.00 11.46 3.08
CA ASN A 61 24.21 10.91 4.19
C ASN A 61 22.72 10.87 3.92
N ASN A 62 22.27 11.25 2.72
CA ASN A 62 20.87 11.27 2.31
C ASN A 62 20.63 10.26 1.18
N PRO A 63 20.20 9.02 1.50
CA PRO A 63 20.03 7.96 0.50
C PRO A 63 18.97 8.29 -0.56
N LEU A 64 18.07 9.25 -0.30
CA LEU A 64 16.99 9.64 -1.22
C LEU A 64 17.37 10.79 -2.15
N TRP A 65 18.52 11.40 -1.95
CA TRP A 65 18.97 12.52 -2.77
C TRP A 65 19.08 12.14 -4.26
N GLY A 66 18.31 12.84 -5.11
CA GLY A 66 18.28 12.60 -6.56
C GLY A 66 17.58 11.31 -7.01
N ILE A 67 16.91 10.60 -6.13
CA ILE A 67 16.21 9.33 -6.42
C ILE A 67 14.82 9.59 -6.99
N PRO A 68 14.49 9.07 -8.19
CA PRO A 68 13.14 9.20 -8.76
C PRO A 68 12.13 8.30 -8.03
N PHE A 69 10.90 8.81 -7.85
CA PHE A 69 9.79 8.06 -7.24
C PHE A 69 8.43 8.44 -7.84
N VAL A 70 7.40 7.67 -7.48
CA VAL A 70 6.02 7.90 -7.95
C VAL A 70 5.06 8.01 -6.77
N ILE A 71 4.04 8.85 -6.93
CA ILE A 71 3.04 9.17 -5.92
C ILE A 71 1.70 8.54 -6.33
N LYS A 72 1.07 7.73 -5.47
CA LYS A 72 -0.32 7.29 -5.70
C LYS A 72 -1.23 8.52 -5.85
N ASP A 73 -2.10 8.53 -6.85
CA ASP A 73 -2.85 9.72 -7.24
C ASP A 73 -3.96 10.15 -6.26
N ASN A 74 -4.05 9.55 -5.11
CA ASN A 74 -4.88 10.03 -3.99
C ASN A 74 -4.13 10.91 -2.98
N MET A 75 -2.91 11.36 -3.30
CA MET A 75 -2.14 12.29 -2.47
C MET A 75 -2.01 13.62 -3.19
N SER A 76 -2.44 14.70 -2.54
CA SER A 76 -2.37 16.06 -3.06
C SER A 76 -0.92 16.43 -3.42
N THR A 77 -0.72 16.88 -4.66
CA THR A 77 0.57 17.34 -5.16
C THR A 77 0.40 18.72 -5.75
N LYS A 78 1.03 19.72 -5.16
CA LYS A 78 0.86 21.13 -5.53
C LYS A 78 1.16 21.36 -7.00
N GLY A 79 0.22 21.98 -7.72
CA GLY A 79 0.34 22.30 -9.14
C GLY A 79 0.17 21.13 -10.10
N VAL A 80 -0.04 19.90 -9.59
CA VAL A 80 -0.14 18.67 -10.40
C VAL A 80 -1.55 18.10 -10.33
N PRO A 81 -2.17 17.71 -11.45
CA PRO A 81 -3.48 17.07 -11.45
C PRO A 81 -3.55 15.91 -10.45
N THR A 82 -4.60 15.86 -9.64
CA THR A 82 -4.80 14.82 -8.63
C THR A 82 -6.28 14.41 -8.65
N THR A 83 -6.56 13.20 -9.18
CA THR A 83 -7.91 12.76 -9.48
C THR A 83 -8.39 11.62 -8.59
N ALA A 84 -7.49 11.00 -7.83
CA ALA A 84 -7.74 9.72 -7.14
C ALA A 84 -8.36 8.66 -8.08
N SER A 85 -7.95 8.64 -9.35
CA SER A 85 -8.47 7.84 -10.46
C SER A 85 -10.00 7.86 -10.57
N SER A 86 -10.62 9.02 -10.28
CA SER A 86 -12.08 9.23 -10.33
C SER A 86 -12.44 10.43 -11.21
N ASN A 87 -13.50 10.28 -12.01
CA ASN A 87 -14.01 11.36 -12.84
C ASN A 87 -14.59 12.53 -12.04
N ILE A 88 -14.99 12.33 -10.78
CA ILE A 88 -15.51 13.38 -9.90
C ILE A 88 -14.44 14.46 -9.59
N LEU A 89 -13.16 14.10 -9.68
CA LEU A 89 -12.01 14.99 -9.44
C LEU A 89 -11.26 15.37 -10.72
N ARG A 90 -11.80 15.05 -11.90
CA ARG A 90 -11.16 15.41 -13.17
C ARG A 90 -10.88 16.92 -13.24
N GLY A 91 -9.62 17.29 -13.54
CA GLY A 91 -9.19 18.67 -13.64
C GLY A 91 -8.91 19.35 -12.29
N TYR A 92 -9.05 18.64 -11.17
CA TYR A 92 -8.64 19.18 -9.88
C TYR A 92 -7.11 19.25 -9.77
N VAL A 93 -6.59 20.43 -9.43
CA VAL A 93 -5.17 20.69 -9.20
C VAL A 93 -5.01 21.24 -7.79
N PRO A 94 -4.36 20.50 -6.87
CA PRO A 94 -4.12 20.95 -5.52
C PRO A 94 -3.22 22.17 -5.43
N VAL A 95 -3.48 23.06 -4.44
CA VAL A 95 -2.66 24.26 -4.16
C VAL A 95 -1.60 24.01 -3.08
N PHE A 96 -1.51 22.77 -2.58
CA PHE A 96 -0.57 22.34 -1.54
C PHE A 96 -0.12 20.90 -1.77
N ASP A 97 1.03 20.53 -1.22
CA ASP A 97 1.52 19.16 -1.17
C ASP A 97 0.98 18.43 0.08
N ALA A 98 0.65 17.17 -0.06
CA ALA A 98 0.53 16.27 1.09
C ALA A 98 1.85 16.25 1.88
N THR A 99 1.78 16.16 3.22
CA THR A 99 2.99 16.22 4.05
C THR A 99 4.03 15.18 3.66
N VAL A 100 3.62 13.97 3.30
CA VAL A 100 4.55 12.92 2.83
C VAL A 100 5.26 13.32 1.54
N VAL A 101 4.58 14.00 0.63
CA VAL A 101 5.16 14.50 -0.64
C VAL A 101 6.14 15.64 -0.35
N ALA A 102 5.77 16.59 0.52
CA ALA A 102 6.64 17.67 0.93
C ALA A 102 7.93 17.16 1.56
N LYS A 103 7.84 16.21 2.51
CA LYS A 103 9.01 15.60 3.17
C LYS A 103 9.94 14.89 2.18
N LEU A 104 9.41 14.19 1.18
CA LEU A 104 10.25 13.54 0.16
C LEU A 104 10.92 14.56 -0.77
N LYS A 105 10.23 15.65 -1.12
CA LYS A 105 10.85 16.77 -1.85
C LYS A 105 11.94 17.47 -1.02
N GLU A 106 11.71 17.65 0.30
CA GLU A 106 12.71 18.17 1.24
C GLU A 106 13.93 17.24 1.37
N ALA A 107 13.73 15.92 1.23
CA ALA A 107 14.80 14.92 1.13
C ALA A 107 15.43 14.86 -0.28
N HIS A 108 15.11 15.80 -1.17
CA HIS A 108 15.60 15.89 -2.55
C HIS A 108 15.31 14.65 -3.41
N ALA A 109 14.27 13.85 -3.06
CA ALA A 109 13.75 12.82 -3.95
C ALA A 109 12.89 13.48 -5.06
N ILE A 110 12.90 12.87 -6.25
CA ILE A 110 12.33 13.50 -7.46
C ILE A 110 11.03 12.77 -7.84
N PRO A 111 9.85 13.38 -7.66
CA PRO A 111 8.58 12.80 -8.12
C PRO A 111 8.50 12.87 -9.65
N ILE A 112 8.32 11.72 -10.31
CA ILE A 112 8.23 11.65 -11.78
C ILE A 112 6.80 11.45 -12.30
N GLY A 113 5.84 11.18 -11.42
CA GLY A 113 4.46 10.95 -11.85
C GLY A 113 3.49 10.58 -10.73
N LYS A 114 2.23 10.53 -11.14
CA LYS A 114 1.09 10.08 -10.34
C LYS A 114 0.68 8.69 -10.83
N ALA A 115 0.52 7.75 -9.90
CA ALA A 115 0.16 6.37 -10.20
C ALA A 115 -1.34 6.13 -10.14
N THR A 116 -1.87 5.33 -11.06
CA THR A 116 -3.26 4.88 -11.06
C THR A 116 -3.61 4.12 -9.78
N LEU A 117 -4.90 4.09 -9.46
CA LEU A 117 -5.43 3.36 -8.31
C LEU A 117 -6.86 2.89 -8.59
N ASP A 118 -7.37 1.98 -7.78
CA ASP A 118 -8.82 1.76 -7.74
C ASP A 118 -9.51 3.05 -7.30
N GLU A 119 -10.61 3.42 -7.94
CA GLU A 119 -11.30 4.69 -7.76
C GLU A 119 -11.45 5.07 -6.28
N LEU A 120 -10.95 6.26 -5.90
CA LEU A 120 -10.97 6.81 -4.53
C LEU A 120 -10.38 5.85 -3.48
N ALA A 121 -9.44 5.00 -3.88
CA ALA A 121 -8.85 3.91 -3.06
C ALA A 121 -9.87 2.85 -2.58
N MET A 122 -11.06 2.78 -3.17
CA MET A 122 -12.17 1.90 -2.79
C MET A 122 -12.23 0.63 -3.63
N GLY A 123 -11.14 -0.10 -3.74
CA GLY A 123 -11.05 -1.36 -4.48
C GLY A 123 -9.90 -2.21 -3.99
N GLY A 124 -9.71 -3.39 -4.58
CA GLY A 124 -8.65 -4.32 -4.25
C GLY A 124 -8.09 -5.06 -5.47
N SER A 125 -8.58 -4.73 -6.67
CA SER A 125 -8.24 -5.45 -7.90
C SER A 125 -7.32 -4.68 -8.85
N GLY A 126 -7.34 -3.35 -8.81
CA GLY A 126 -6.68 -2.50 -9.80
C GLY A 126 -7.47 -2.36 -11.11
N THR A 127 -8.81 -2.54 -11.05
CA THR A 127 -9.66 -2.54 -12.25
C THR A 127 -10.71 -1.42 -12.28
N THR A 128 -10.80 -0.64 -11.20
CA THR A 128 -11.93 0.28 -11.01
C THR A 128 -11.59 1.75 -11.17
N GLY A 129 -10.34 2.09 -11.44
CA GLY A 129 -9.93 3.46 -11.79
C GLY A 129 -10.53 3.91 -13.14
N HIS A 130 -10.71 5.21 -13.32
CA HIS A 130 -11.36 5.76 -14.52
C HIS A 130 -10.56 5.54 -15.82
N LEU A 131 -9.28 5.24 -15.72
CA LEU A 131 -8.44 4.87 -16.87
C LEU A 131 -8.48 3.37 -17.19
N GLY A 132 -9.24 2.57 -16.41
CA GLY A 132 -9.39 1.14 -16.61
C GLY A 132 -8.37 0.30 -15.81
N THR A 133 -8.16 -0.94 -16.27
CA THR A 133 -7.35 -1.94 -15.55
C THR A 133 -5.86 -1.62 -15.58
N THR A 134 -5.20 -1.74 -14.43
CA THR A 134 -3.74 -1.78 -14.33
C THR A 134 -3.28 -3.24 -14.31
N TYR A 135 -2.32 -3.57 -15.16
CA TYR A 135 -1.86 -4.94 -15.37
C TYR A 135 -0.63 -5.28 -14.53
N ASN A 136 -0.45 -6.59 -14.29
CA ASN A 136 0.72 -7.09 -13.58
C ASN A 136 1.93 -7.19 -14.53
N PRO A 137 3.05 -6.49 -14.27
CA PRO A 137 4.20 -6.48 -15.17
C PRO A 137 4.93 -7.82 -15.26
N PHE A 138 4.73 -8.77 -14.33
CA PHE A 138 5.23 -10.12 -14.42
C PHE A 138 4.47 -10.99 -15.45
N ASP A 139 3.25 -10.59 -15.83
CA ASP A 139 2.44 -11.24 -16.86
C ASP A 139 2.34 -10.35 -18.12
N ARG A 140 3.21 -10.61 -19.08
CA ARG A 140 3.26 -9.87 -20.35
C ARG A 140 2.03 -10.08 -21.25
N SER A 141 1.19 -11.06 -20.95
CA SER A 141 -0.06 -11.28 -21.68
C SER A 141 -1.19 -10.35 -21.22
N HIS A 142 -0.95 -9.56 -20.15
CA HIS A 142 -1.94 -8.67 -19.52
C HIS A 142 -3.22 -9.43 -19.09
N SER A 143 -3.08 -10.69 -18.71
CA SER A 143 -4.19 -11.53 -18.27
C SER A 143 -4.38 -11.53 -16.74
N ARG A 144 -3.40 -11.01 -15.96
CA ARG A 144 -3.40 -11.07 -14.51
C ARG A 144 -3.44 -9.69 -13.85
N LEU A 145 -4.11 -9.64 -12.70
CA LEU A 145 -4.22 -8.46 -11.86
C LEU A 145 -2.92 -8.20 -11.09
N ILE A 146 -2.60 -6.93 -10.83
CA ILE A 146 -1.56 -6.55 -9.87
C ILE A 146 -2.12 -6.41 -8.44
N GLY A 147 -3.46 -6.42 -8.30
CA GLY A 147 -4.13 -6.09 -7.06
C GLY A 147 -4.26 -4.58 -6.87
N GLY A 148 -4.92 -4.19 -5.78
CA GLY A 148 -5.23 -2.79 -5.49
C GLY A 148 -5.42 -2.55 -3.98
N SER A 149 -5.75 -1.32 -3.64
CA SER A 149 -6.06 -0.18 -4.52
C SER A 149 -4.82 0.54 -5.06
N SER A 150 -3.58 0.30 -4.58
CA SER A 150 -2.36 0.95 -5.05
C SER A 150 -1.75 0.24 -6.27
N CYS A 151 -2.58 -0.06 -7.27
CA CYS A 151 -2.21 -0.87 -8.44
C CYS A 151 -1.07 -0.26 -9.26
N GLY A 152 -1.15 1.03 -9.63
CA GLY A 152 -0.12 1.70 -10.42
C GLY A 152 1.19 1.81 -9.67
N SER A 153 1.17 2.16 -8.37
CA SER A 153 2.38 2.22 -7.53
C SER A 153 3.10 0.87 -7.50
N ALA A 154 2.34 -0.23 -7.33
CA ALA A 154 2.90 -1.57 -7.34
C ALA A 154 3.45 -1.94 -8.74
N ALA A 155 2.70 -1.69 -9.81
CA ALA A 155 3.13 -2.03 -11.18
C ALA A 155 4.41 -1.29 -11.58
N ILE A 156 4.48 0.03 -11.34
CA ILE A 156 5.65 0.86 -11.68
C ILE A 156 6.91 0.40 -10.92
N THR A 157 6.76 0.07 -9.62
CA THR A 157 7.89 -0.39 -8.81
C THR A 157 8.32 -1.81 -9.19
N ALA A 158 7.36 -2.72 -9.48
CA ALA A 158 7.62 -4.09 -9.92
C ALA A 158 8.26 -4.14 -11.30
N ASP A 159 7.92 -3.23 -12.20
CA ASP A 159 8.54 -3.10 -13.52
C ASP A 159 9.94 -2.42 -13.45
N GLY A 160 10.32 -1.92 -12.27
CA GLY A 160 11.64 -1.33 -12.04
C GLY A 160 11.82 0.07 -12.64
N ILE A 161 10.74 0.77 -12.99
CA ILE A 161 10.79 2.15 -13.52
C ILE A 161 11.35 3.10 -12.47
N VAL A 162 10.91 2.96 -11.22
CA VAL A 162 11.45 3.67 -10.05
C VAL A 162 11.81 2.69 -8.93
N PRO A 163 12.73 3.05 -8.02
CA PRO A 163 13.09 2.18 -6.90
C PRO A 163 12.02 2.14 -5.79
N PHE A 164 11.19 3.19 -5.66
CA PHE A 164 10.10 3.21 -4.69
C PHE A 164 8.90 4.01 -5.16
N ALA A 165 7.75 3.72 -4.57
CA ALA A 165 6.52 4.47 -4.78
C ALA A 165 5.74 4.61 -3.47
N LEU A 166 4.94 5.68 -3.37
CA LEU A 166 3.95 5.85 -2.30
C LEU A 166 2.65 5.14 -2.65
N GLY A 167 2.07 4.48 -1.68
CA GLY A 167 0.75 3.87 -1.72
C GLY A 167 -0.13 4.33 -0.56
N SER A 168 -1.33 3.78 -0.46
CA SER A 168 -2.19 3.90 0.72
C SER A 168 -2.83 2.55 1.04
N ASP A 169 -3.11 2.30 2.32
CA ASP A 169 -3.58 1.02 2.83
C ASP A 169 -4.71 1.24 3.84
N THR A 170 -5.90 0.76 3.52
CA THR A 170 -7.09 0.82 4.36
C THR A 170 -7.51 -0.57 4.83
N GLY A 171 -7.24 -1.60 4.06
CA GLY A 171 -7.46 -3.00 4.38
C GLY A 171 -6.25 -3.88 4.06
N ASP A 172 -5.66 -3.67 2.88
CA ASP A 172 -4.53 -4.43 2.36
C ASP A 172 -3.87 -3.74 1.15
N SER A 173 -4.30 -2.54 0.82
CA SER A 173 -4.07 -1.89 -0.48
C SER A 173 -2.61 -1.51 -0.80
N THR A 174 -1.66 -1.72 0.11
CA THR A 174 -0.21 -1.70 -0.15
C THR A 174 0.35 -3.12 -0.11
N ARG A 175 -0.09 -3.95 0.83
CA ARG A 175 0.51 -5.24 1.16
C ARG A 175 0.13 -6.35 0.20
N LYS A 176 -1.13 -6.43 -0.24
CA LYS A 176 -1.57 -7.42 -1.23
C LYS A 176 -0.99 -7.16 -2.63
N PRO A 177 -1.04 -5.92 -3.18
CA PRO A 177 -0.35 -5.61 -4.44
C PRO A 177 1.16 -5.89 -4.39
N ALA A 178 1.80 -5.68 -3.23
CA ALA A 178 3.22 -6.03 -3.06
C ALA A 178 3.46 -7.53 -3.19
N SER A 179 2.58 -8.38 -2.64
CA SER A 179 2.67 -9.83 -2.83
C SER A 179 2.59 -10.24 -4.29
N TYR A 180 1.63 -9.70 -5.03
CA TYR A 180 1.41 -10.02 -6.44
C TYR A 180 2.46 -9.40 -7.37
N GLY A 181 3.13 -8.33 -6.94
CA GLY A 181 4.18 -7.63 -7.68
C GLY A 181 5.60 -8.02 -7.25
N GLY A 182 5.78 -8.99 -6.35
CA GLY A 182 7.12 -9.39 -5.89
C GLY A 182 7.88 -8.26 -5.17
N LEU A 183 7.18 -7.45 -4.39
CA LEU A 183 7.67 -6.23 -3.76
C LEU A 183 7.69 -6.32 -2.25
N VAL A 184 8.44 -5.41 -1.64
CA VAL A 184 8.26 -5.00 -0.25
C VAL A 184 7.16 -3.94 -0.22
N GLY A 185 6.06 -4.24 0.48
CA GLY A 185 4.95 -3.32 0.70
C GLY A 185 4.72 -3.10 2.19
N PHE A 186 4.96 -1.88 2.64
CA PHE A 186 4.92 -1.56 4.07
C PHE A 186 3.77 -0.63 4.43
N LYS A 187 2.98 -1.04 5.39
CA LYS A 187 2.00 -0.23 6.12
C LYS A 187 2.55 0.05 7.53
N PRO A 188 2.99 1.27 7.85
CA PRO A 188 3.47 1.61 9.18
C PRO A 188 2.33 1.58 10.22
N THR A 189 2.67 1.79 11.48
CA THR A 189 1.68 2.08 12.54
C THR A 189 0.79 3.24 12.13
N TRP A 190 -0.51 3.14 12.40
CA TRP A 190 -1.47 4.21 12.16
C TRP A 190 -1.02 5.51 12.85
N GLY A 191 -0.93 6.59 12.06
CA GLY A 191 -0.41 7.89 12.52
C GLY A 191 1.12 8.00 12.52
N ARG A 192 1.90 7.00 12.07
CA ARG A 192 3.35 7.10 11.96
C ARG A 192 3.80 8.02 10.84
N ILE A 193 3.08 8.03 9.73
CA ILE A 193 3.19 8.98 8.61
C ILE A 193 1.94 9.87 8.65
N SER A 194 2.13 11.18 8.53
CA SER A 194 1.02 12.13 8.43
C SER A 194 0.13 11.84 7.22
N ARG A 195 -1.18 11.91 7.41
CA ARG A 195 -2.20 11.77 6.36
C ARG A 195 -2.71 13.10 5.82
N TYR A 196 -2.13 14.23 6.25
CA TYR A 196 -2.50 15.52 5.69
C TYR A 196 -2.26 15.54 4.18
N GLY A 197 -3.33 15.83 3.42
CA GLY A 197 -3.33 15.84 1.96
C GLY A 197 -3.58 14.48 1.30
N LEU A 198 -3.80 13.40 2.06
CA LEU A 198 -4.34 12.14 1.56
C LEU A 198 -5.85 12.26 1.40
N PHE A 199 -6.41 11.94 0.22
CA PHE A 199 -7.86 11.79 0.04
C PHE A 199 -8.36 10.62 0.90
N PRO A 200 -9.27 10.85 1.85
CA PRO A 200 -9.67 9.84 2.82
C PRO A 200 -10.64 8.83 2.22
N PHE A 201 -10.37 7.55 2.45
CA PHE A 201 -11.37 6.50 2.28
C PHE A 201 -12.06 6.20 3.61
N ALA A 202 -11.34 5.64 4.57
CA ALA A 202 -11.82 5.36 5.91
C ALA A 202 -10.74 5.78 6.94
N PRO A 203 -10.79 7.02 7.47
CA PRO A 203 -9.74 7.61 8.31
C PRO A 203 -9.38 6.82 9.55
N SER A 204 -10.30 6.01 10.09
CA SER A 204 -9.99 5.13 11.21
C SER A 204 -9.10 3.94 10.84
N LEU A 205 -8.84 3.73 9.54
CA LEU A 205 -8.10 2.60 8.97
C LEU A 205 -6.97 3.05 8.04
N ASP A 206 -7.14 4.17 7.33
CA ASP A 206 -6.22 4.66 6.31
C ASP A 206 -4.81 4.87 6.85
N THR A 207 -3.82 4.41 6.08
CA THR A 207 -2.40 4.62 6.34
C THR A 207 -1.68 4.86 5.01
N ILE A 208 -0.72 5.79 4.96
CA ILE A 208 0.18 5.90 3.81
C ILE A 208 1.13 4.72 3.84
N GLY A 209 1.28 4.05 2.71
CA GLY A 209 2.15 2.90 2.53
C GLY A 209 3.31 3.18 1.58
N ILE A 210 4.31 2.30 1.61
CA ILE A 210 5.55 2.41 0.85
C ILE A 210 5.75 1.12 0.06
N PHE A 211 6.08 1.24 -1.22
CA PHE A 211 6.54 0.14 -2.07
C PHE A 211 8.01 0.29 -2.40
N THR A 212 8.78 -0.80 -2.26
CA THR A 212 10.17 -0.90 -2.68
C THR A 212 10.47 -2.32 -3.16
N ARG A 213 11.72 -2.57 -3.60
CA ARG A 213 12.16 -3.92 -3.96
C ARG A 213 13.09 -4.55 -2.92
N SER A 214 13.42 -3.82 -1.84
CA SER A 214 14.18 -4.36 -0.71
C SER A 214 13.67 -3.80 0.62
N VAL A 215 13.85 -4.56 1.69
CA VAL A 215 13.44 -4.14 3.04
C VAL A 215 14.24 -2.90 3.49
N LYS A 216 15.53 -2.82 3.16
CA LYS A 216 16.38 -1.69 3.51
C LYS A 216 15.98 -0.40 2.80
N ASP A 217 15.62 -0.47 1.51
CA ASP A 217 15.11 0.69 0.77
C ASP A 217 13.82 1.24 1.42
N CYS A 218 12.94 0.34 1.88
CA CYS A 218 11.72 0.73 2.57
C CYS A 218 12.01 1.48 3.88
N ALA A 219 13.02 1.04 4.63
CA ALA A 219 13.46 1.71 5.84
C ALA A 219 14.00 3.13 5.57
N TYR A 220 14.75 3.35 4.47
CA TYR A 220 15.18 4.68 4.06
C TYR A 220 14.01 5.62 3.77
N VAL A 221 12.98 5.15 3.06
CA VAL A 221 11.80 5.96 2.76
C VAL A 221 11.01 6.27 4.03
N LEU A 222 10.88 5.31 4.97
CA LEU A 222 10.21 5.56 6.24
C LEU A 222 10.98 6.56 7.11
N ASN A 223 12.32 6.52 7.14
CA ASN A 223 13.14 7.51 7.84
C ASN A 223 12.79 8.94 7.42
N ALA A 224 12.61 9.17 6.12
CA ALA A 224 12.30 10.49 5.59
C ALA A 224 10.85 10.93 5.82
N THR A 225 9.91 9.98 5.87
CA THR A 225 8.46 10.30 5.85
C THR A 225 7.77 10.26 7.21
N ALA A 226 8.32 9.50 8.17
CA ALA A 226 7.74 9.35 9.51
C ALA A 226 7.80 10.65 10.35
N GLY A 227 6.95 10.70 11.38
CA GLY A 227 7.00 11.72 12.44
C GLY A 227 5.75 12.58 12.54
N LYS A 228 5.72 13.41 13.59
CA LYS A 228 4.61 14.31 13.90
C LYS A 228 4.42 15.37 12.82
N ASP A 229 3.17 15.71 12.60
CA ASP A 229 2.73 16.81 11.76
C ASP A 229 1.61 17.58 12.45
N ASP A 230 1.78 18.88 12.65
CA ASP A 230 0.79 19.74 13.30
C ASP A 230 -0.48 19.95 12.44
N LYS A 231 -0.43 19.59 11.16
CA LYS A 231 -1.59 19.61 10.24
C LYS A 231 -2.42 18.33 10.32
N ASP A 232 -1.87 17.25 10.90
CA ASP A 232 -2.58 16.00 11.15
C ASP A 232 -2.58 15.66 12.65
N MET A 233 -3.71 15.95 13.32
CA MET A 233 -3.90 15.69 14.74
C MET A 233 -3.78 14.22 15.13
N THR A 234 -3.82 13.30 14.15
CA THR A 234 -3.67 11.86 14.38
C THR A 234 -2.22 11.39 14.24
N SER A 235 -1.32 12.26 13.78
CA SER A 235 0.09 11.93 13.66
C SER A 235 0.76 11.74 15.02
N SER A 236 1.60 10.70 15.14
CA SER A 236 2.20 10.31 16.41
C SER A 236 3.34 11.23 16.83
N VAL A 237 3.39 11.51 18.15
CA VAL A 237 4.51 12.21 18.81
C VAL A 237 5.67 11.28 19.19
N ASN A 238 5.51 9.95 18.98
CA ASN A 238 6.56 9.00 19.30
C ASN A 238 7.80 9.29 18.46
N LYS A 239 8.98 9.16 19.09
CA LYS A 239 10.27 9.34 18.44
C LYS A 239 10.35 8.51 17.16
N VAL A 240 10.90 9.10 16.11
CA VAL A 240 11.27 8.39 14.88
C VAL A 240 12.64 7.76 15.11
N GLU A 241 12.72 6.45 14.99
CA GLU A 241 13.98 5.73 15.04
C GLU A 241 14.68 5.78 13.67
N ASP A 242 15.98 5.52 13.67
CA ASP A 242 16.70 5.30 12.39
C ASP A 242 16.49 3.84 11.96
N TYR A 243 15.43 3.61 11.18
CA TYR A 243 15.01 2.27 10.78
C TYR A 243 16.07 1.57 9.91
N ALA A 244 16.70 2.31 9.01
CA ALA A 244 17.72 1.75 8.12
C ALA A 244 19.00 1.40 8.84
N LYS A 245 19.42 2.20 9.81
CA LYS A 245 20.60 1.92 10.65
C LYS A 245 20.37 0.74 11.60
N ASN A 246 19.14 0.62 12.10
CA ASN A 246 18.77 -0.40 13.09
C ASN A 246 18.22 -1.69 12.44
N ILE A 247 18.39 -1.88 11.13
CA ILE A 247 17.80 -3.01 10.39
C ILE A 247 18.46 -4.36 10.73
N ASP A 248 19.72 -4.36 11.11
CA ASP A 248 20.44 -5.55 11.56
C ASP A 248 20.25 -5.78 13.06
N GLY A 249 20.54 -7.00 13.53
CA GLY A 249 20.59 -7.29 14.97
C GLY A 249 19.24 -7.74 15.55
N PHE A 250 18.44 -8.49 14.82
CA PHE A 250 17.20 -9.07 15.35
C PHE A 250 17.44 -9.92 16.60
N ASP A 251 16.72 -9.61 17.68
CA ASP A 251 16.74 -10.43 18.90
C ASP A 251 15.93 -11.72 18.70
N LYS A 252 16.64 -12.84 18.56
CA LYS A 252 16.04 -14.16 18.34
C LYS A 252 15.22 -14.70 19.51
N LYS A 253 15.23 -14.03 20.68
CA LYS A 253 14.35 -14.37 21.81
C LYS A 253 12.91 -13.88 21.56
N ARG A 254 12.74 -12.94 20.65
CA ARG A 254 11.41 -12.47 20.24
C ARG A 254 10.65 -13.58 19.51
N LYS A 255 9.38 -13.73 19.85
CA LYS A 255 8.55 -14.85 19.40
C LYS A 255 7.66 -14.45 18.24
N ILE A 256 7.52 -15.38 17.31
CA ILE A 256 6.71 -15.23 16.07
C ILE A 256 5.53 -16.19 16.16
N ALA A 257 4.32 -15.66 16.05
CA ALA A 257 3.07 -16.45 15.99
C ALA A 257 2.63 -16.64 14.54
N VAL A 258 2.15 -17.84 14.22
CA VAL A 258 1.40 -18.15 12.99
C VAL A 258 -0.01 -18.53 13.38
N ILE A 259 -1.02 -17.77 12.94
CA ILE A 259 -2.43 -18.10 13.25
C ILE A 259 -2.84 -19.29 12.41
N GLN A 260 -3.10 -20.42 13.09
CA GLN A 260 -3.39 -21.73 12.47
C GLN A 260 -4.61 -21.67 11.55
N GLU A 261 -5.67 -20.98 11.96
CA GLU A 261 -6.91 -20.86 11.20
C GLU A 261 -6.69 -20.14 9.88
N ILE A 262 -5.89 -19.07 9.86
CA ILE A 262 -5.51 -18.36 8.62
C ILE A 262 -4.70 -19.29 7.71
N PHE A 263 -3.70 -19.97 8.25
CA PHE A 263 -2.88 -20.91 7.48
C PHE A 263 -3.71 -22.06 6.89
N ASN A 264 -4.70 -22.58 7.63
CA ASN A 264 -5.54 -23.69 7.18
C ASN A 264 -6.44 -23.34 5.99
N THR A 265 -6.75 -22.07 5.77
CA THR A 265 -7.58 -21.62 4.63
C THR A 265 -6.80 -21.57 3.31
N ILE A 266 -5.47 -21.64 3.33
CA ILE A 266 -4.65 -21.64 2.12
C ILE A 266 -4.73 -23.02 1.45
N LYS A 267 -5.30 -23.10 0.26
CA LYS A 267 -5.52 -24.36 -0.48
C LYS A 267 -4.36 -24.76 -1.38
N ASP A 268 -3.61 -23.79 -1.90
CA ASP A 268 -2.49 -24.03 -2.79
C ASP A 268 -1.33 -24.72 -2.08
N GLN A 269 -1.03 -25.96 -2.48
CA GLN A 269 -0.05 -26.81 -1.79
C GLN A 269 1.39 -26.35 -1.97
N ASP A 270 1.73 -25.76 -3.12
CA ASP A 270 3.08 -25.26 -3.37
C ASP A 270 3.36 -24.03 -2.52
N ILE A 271 2.39 -23.11 -2.44
CA ILE A 271 2.47 -21.91 -1.59
C ILE A 271 2.53 -22.31 -0.11
N ARG A 272 1.70 -23.28 0.33
CA ARG A 272 1.75 -23.82 1.69
C ARG A 272 3.11 -24.41 2.02
N LYS A 273 3.65 -25.23 1.09
CA LYS A 273 4.96 -25.84 1.26
C LYS A 273 6.06 -24.80 1.37
N ALA A 274 6.08 -23.81 0.48
CA ALA A 274 7.08 -22.74 0.52
C ALA A 274 7.03 -21.94 1.84
N PHE A 275 5.84 -21.71 2.38
CA PHE A 275 5.67 -21.05 3.67
C PHE A 275 6.19 -21.89 4.84
N LEU A 276 5.89 -23.21 4.86
CA LEU A 276 6.38 -24.12 5.89
C LEU A 276 7.92 -24.30 5.80
N ASP A 277 8.47 -24.39 4.60
CA ASP A 277 9.92 -24.47 4.37
C ASP A 277 10.62 -23.20 4.90
N ASN A 278 10.00 -22.02 4.74
CA ASN A 278 10.52 -20.76 5.28
C ASN A 278 10.45 -20.73 6.82
N ILE A 279 9.35 -21.21 7.42
CA ILE A 279 9.24 -21.36 8.88
C ILE A 279 10.36 -22.27 9.41
N GLU A 280 10.61 -23.39 8.75
CA GLU A 280 11.65 -24.31 9.14
C GLU A 280 13.05 -23.69 8.98
N ALA A 281 13.28 -22.92 7.92
CA ALA A 281 14.54 -22.18 7.74
C ALA A 281 14.74 -21.14 8.84
N LEU A 282 13.69 -20.45 9.28
CA LEU A 282 13.74 -19.53 10.44
C LEU A 282 14.10 -20.29 11.72
N ARG A 283 13.44 -21.42 12.01
CA ARG A 283 13.70 -22.25 13.18
C ARG A 283 15.15 -22.76 13.20
N ASN A 284 15.66 -23.22 12.07
CA ASN A 284 17.04 -23.68 11.91
C ASN A 284 18.07 -22.56 12.15
N LYS A 285 17.68 -21.30 11.95
CA LYS A 285 18.46 -20.12 12.32
C LYS A 285 18.28 -19.70 13.78
N GLY A 286 17.49 -20.42 14.57
CA GLY A 286 17.28 -20.19 15.99
C GLY A 286 16.14 -19.22 16.33
N PHE A 287 15.25 -18.91 15.37
CA PHE A 287 14.05 -18.12 15.65
C PHE A 287 12.96 -18.99 16.29
N VAL A 288 12.18 -18.40 17.19
CA VAL A 288 11.03 -19.06 17.83
C VAL A 288 9.77 -18.79 17.01
N VAL A 289 9.30 -19.78 16.26
CA VAL A 289 8.08 -19.68 15.43
C VAL A 289 7.09 -20.74 15.89
N GLU A 290 5.92 -20.33 16.36
CA GLU A 290 4.89 -21.20 16.93
C GLU A 290 3.54 -20.97 16.27
N PHE A 291 2.77 -22.06 16.07
CA PHE A 291 1.38 -21.95 15.65
C PHE A 291 0.50 -21.65 16.86
N VAL A 292 -0.42 -20.71 16.68
CA VAL A 292 -1.38 -20.28 17.70
C VAL A 292 -2.79 -20.28 17.15
N HIS A 293 -3.79 -20.27 18.02
CA HIS A 293 -5.20 -20.29 17.65
C HIS A 293 -5.86 -18.92 17.85
N MET A 294 -6.75 -18.57 16.94
CA MET A 294 -7.67 -17.45 17.05
C MET A 294 -9.06 -17.90 16.66
N ASP A 295 -10.10 -17.40 17.36
CA ASP A 295 -11.48 -17.80 17.10
C ASP A 295 -11.86 -17.61 15.62
N ILE A 296 -12.16 -18.73 14.94
CA ILE A 296 -12.56 -18.75 13.52
C ILE A 296 -13.82 -17.91 13.27
N LYS A 297 -14.73 -17.79 14.26
CA LYS A 297 -15.92 -16.96 14.14
C LYS A 297 -15.58 -15.48 14.06
N LEU A 298 -14.55 -15.01 14.75
CA LEU A 298 -14.06 -13.64 14.60
C LEU A 298 -13.39 -13.45 13.24
N LEU A 299 -12.55 -14.40 12.82
CA LEU A 299 -11.85 -14.31 11.53
C LEU A 299 -12.81 -14.31 10.35
N SER A 300 -13.89 -15.09 10.36
CA SER A 300 -14.90 -15.12 9.29
C SER A 300 -15.68 -13.81 9.15
N THR A 301 -15.65 -12.93 10.15
CA THR A 301 -16.32 -11.61 10.12
C THR A 301 -15.43 -10.47 9.60
N LEU A 302 -14.16 -10.74 9.29
CA LEU A 302 -13.20 -9.68 8.91
C LEU A 302 -13.70 -8.81 7.76
N PHE A 303 -14.13 -9.43 6.67
CA PHE A 303 -14.64 -8.71 5.50
C PHE A 303 -15.88 -7.88 5.82
N ALA A 304 -16.89 -8.47 6.45
CA ALA A 304 -18.14 -7.78 6.76
C ALA A 304 -17.90 -6.58 7.70
N THR A 305 -17.07 -6.76 8.73
CA THR A 305 -16.69 -5.69 9.68
C THR A 305 -15.98 -4.55 8.97
N TYR A 306 -14.98 -4.87 8.16
CA TYR A 306 -14.24 -3.89 7.36
C TYR A 306 -15.18 -3.16 6.38
N PHE A 307 -16.03 -3.89 5.68
CA PHE A 307 -16.86 -3.34 4.62
C PHE A 307 -17.90 -2.35 5.16
N VAL A 308 -18.56 -2.67 6.27
CA VAL A 308 -19.53 -1.76 6.92
C VAL A 308 -18.84 -0.50 7.43
N ILE A 309 -17.74 -0.63 8.17
CA ILE A 309 -17.01 0.52 8.72
C ILE A 309 -16.50 1.42 7.59
N SER A 310 -15.82 0.82 6.61
CA SER A 310 -15.21 1.60 5.54
C SER A 310 -16.23 2.30 4.63
N CYS A 311 -17.35 1.65 4.31
CA CYS A 311 -18.43 2.27 3.53
C CYS A 311 -19.11 3.41 4.30
N ALA A 312 -19.33 3.25 5.60
CA ALA A 312 -19.91 4.29 6.45
C ALA A 312 -19.01 5.54 6.51
N GLU A 313 -17.71 5.34 6.77
CA GLU A 313 -16.74 6.43 6.80
C GLU A 313 -16.57 7.09 5.42
N ALA A 314 -16.50 6.28 4.33
CA ALA A 314 -16.41 6.79 2.97
C ALA A 314 -17.60 7.68 2.58
N THR A 315 -18.81 7.28 2.95
CA THR A 315 -20.02 8.06 2.67
C THR A 315 -19.95 9.44 3.33
N SER A 316 -19.50 9.50 4.57
CA SER A 316 -19.34 10.76 5.30
C SER A 316 -18.20 11.61 4.71
N ASN A 317 -17.02 11.02 4.48
CA ASN A 317 -15.84 11.74 4.00
C ASN A 317 -15.99 12.29 2.58
N ASN A 318 -16.63 11.54 1.70
CA ASN A 318 -16.79 11.95 0.30
C ASN A 318 -18.10 12.74 0.05
N ALA A 319 -18.80 13.17 1.10
CA ALA A 319 -19.96 14.04 0.98
C ALA A 319 -19.59 15.43 0.40
N ASN A 320 -18.35 15.87 0.57
CA ASN A 320 -17.82 17.12 0.03
C ASN A 320 -17.51 17.08 -1.48
N LEU A 321 -17.51 15.90 -2.10
CA LEU A 321 -17.39 15.74 -3.55
C LEU A 321 -18.78 15.93 -4.19
N ASP A 322 -19.18 17.17 -4.31
CA ASP A 322 -20.53 17.62 -4.65
C ASP A 322 -20.61 18.30 -6.04
N GLY A 323 -19.49 18.39 -6.78
CA GLY A 323 -19.42 19.05 -8.08
C GLY A 323 -19.40 20.58 -8.02
N ILE A 324 -19.18 21.16 -6.83
CA ILE A 324 -19.06 22.61 -6.62
C ILE A 324 -17.66 23.00 -6.19
N LYS A 325 -17.11 22.29 -5.20
CA LYS A 325 -15.81 22.63 -4.59
C LYS A 325 -14.63 21.98 -5.27
N PHE A 326 -14.84 20.82 -5.90
CA PHE A 326 -13.77 20.02 -6.49
C PHE A 326 -14.23 19.43 -7.82
N GLY A 327 -13.26 19.27 -8.75
CA GLY A 327 -13.50 18.61 -10.02
C GLY A 327 -14.33 19.41 -11.02
N PRO A 328 -14.99 18.75 -11.99
CA PRO A 328 -15.77 19.42 -13.03
C PRO A 328 -17.01 20.10 -12.44
N LEU A 329 -17.25 21.33 -12.83
CA LEU A 329 -18.50 22.02 -12.51
C LEU A 329 -19.65 21.35 -13.26
N SER A 330 -20.62 20.86 -12.53
CA SER A 330 -21.81 20.23 -13.08
C SER A 330 -22.93 21.25 -13.38
N LYS A 331 -23.92 20.83 -14.18
CA LYS A 331 -25.04 21.69 -14.59
C LYS A 331 -26.25 21.41 -13.73
N GLY A 332 -27.00 22.46 -13.42
CA GLY A 332 -28.27 22.43 -12.69
C GLY A 332 -28.70 23.83 -12.29
N ASP A 333 -30.00 24.04 -12.10
CA ASP A 333 -30.55 25.31 -11.66
C ASP A 333 -30.60 25.38 -10.12
N THR A 334 -30.49 24.24 -9.44
CA THR A 334 -30.45 24.13 -7.99
C THR A 334 -29.21 23.41 -7.52
N TYR A 335 -28.81 23.59 -6.25
CA TYR A 335 -27.72 22.88 -5.63
C TYR A 335 -27.89 21.35 -5.72
N GLU A 336 -29.10 20.87 -5.49
CA GLU A 336 -29.42 19.45 -5.53
C GLU A 336 -29.22 18.85 -6.92
N GLU A 337 -29.61 19.58 -7.97
CA GLU A 337 -29.42 19.16 -9.37
C GLU A 337 -27.94 19.12 -9.74
N VAL A 338 -27.16 20.14 -9.36
CA VAL A 338 -25.70 20.17 -9.56
C VAL A 338 -25.05 18.98 -8.89
N MET A 339 -25.35 18.75 -7.62
CA MET A 339 -24.80 17.62 -6.85
C MET A 339 -25.21 16.27 -7.46
N LYS A 340 -26.47 16.11 -7.85
CA LYS A 340 -26.97 14.88 -8.46
C LYS A 340 -26.29 14.60 -9.80
N ASP A 341 -26.14 15.61 -10.66
CA ASP A 341 -25.47 15.47 -11.96
C ASP A 341 -24.00 15.10 -11.77
N ALA A 342 -23.27 15.83 -10.90
CA ALA A 342 -21.87 15.57 -10.59
C ALA A 342 -21.63 14.14 -10.12
N ARG A 343 -22.37 13.70 -9.10
CA ARG A 343 -22.18 12.39 -8.47
C ARG A 343 -22.65 11.24 -9.38
N THR A 344 -23.69 11.48 -10.21
CA THR A 344 -24.17 10.50 -11.18
C THR A 344 -23.12 10.22 -12.26
N LYS A 345 -22.47 11.25 -12.79
CA LYS A 345 -21.50 11.16 -13.87
C LYS A 345 -20.07 10.91 -13.36
N GLY A 346 -19.74 11.45 -12.19
CA GLY A 346 -18.39 11.47 -11.65
C GLY A 346 -18.00 10.20 -10.92
N PHE A 347 -18.94 9.45 -10.33
CA PHE A 347 -18.63 8.20 -9.62
C PHE A 347 -19.02 6.97 -10.44
N SER A 348 -18.20 5.93 -10.37
CA SER A 348 -18.53 4.59 -10.89
C SER A 348 -19.68 3.95 -10.10
N GLU A 349 -20.27 2.90 -10.69
CA GLU A 349 -21.31 2.12 -10.03
C GLU A 349 -20.83 1.46 -8.73
N LEU A 350 -19.57 1.05 -8.68
CA LEU A 350 -18.98 0.45 -7.47
C LEU A 350 -18.97 1.46 -6.33
N ILE A 351 -18.56 2.70 -6.59
CA ILE A 351 -18.51 3.77 -5.58
C ILE A 351 -19.91 4.15 -5.10
N LYS A 352 -20.86 4.28 -6.02
CA LYS A 352 -22.28 4.54 -5.69
C LYS A 352 -22.85 3.47 -4.78
N ARG A 353 -22.59 2.18 -5.08
CA ARG A 353 -23.02 1.06 -4.22
C ARG A 353 -22.45 1.15 -2.81
N ARG A 354 -21.15 1.50 -2.67
CA ARG A 354 -20.53 1.69 -1.36
C ARG A 354 -21.17 2.83 -0.58
N PHE A 355 -21.49 3.96 -1.23
CA PHE A 355 -22.18 5.06 -0.57
C PHE A 355 -23.62 4.70 -0.16
N VAL A 356 -24.34 3.92 -0.96
CA VAL A 356 -25.66 3.41 -0.56
C VAL A 356 -25.57 2.52 0.67
N ILE A 357 -24.61 1.58 0.71
CA ILE A 357 -24.40 0.69 1.85
C ILE A 357 -23.98 1.51 3.09
N GLY A 358 -23.06 2.46 2.92
CA GLY A 358 -22.61 3.34 4.01
C GLY A 358 -23.76 4.19 4.55
N SER A 359 -24.54 4.83 3.68
CA SER A 359 -25.72 5.61 4.08
C SER A 359 -26.73 4.75 4.83
N PHE A 360 -27.04 3.55 4.30
CA PHE A 360 -27.97 2.61 4.93
C PHE A 360 -27.50 2.20 6.33
N SER A 361 -26.20 1.95 6.50
CA SER A 361 -25.63 1.56 7.80
C SER A 361 -25.59 2.70 8.83
N LEU A 362 -25.69 3.97 8.38
CA LEU A 362 -25.71 5.15 9.23
C LEU A 362 -27.13 5.68 9.53
N MET A 363 -28.16 5.15 8.87
CA MET A 363 -29.55 5.50 9.18
C MET A 363 -29.87 5.15 10.63
N ARG A 364 -30.63 6.00 11.31
CA ARG A 364 -30.96 5.85 12.73
C ARG A 364 -31.51 4.47 13.09
N GLU A 365 -32.38 3.93 12.24
CA GLU A 365 -33.00 2.63 12.41
C GLU A 365 -32.03 1.43 12.24
N ASN A 366 -30.90 1.63 11.53
CA ASN A 366 -29.94 0.59 11.19
C ASN A 366 -28.60 0.72 11.92
N GLN A 367 -28.32 1.89 12.47
CA GLN A 367 -26.97 2.24 12.97
C GLN A 367 -26.47 1.30 14.06
N ASP A 368 -27.32 0.93 15.01
CA ASP A 368 -26.94 0.03 16.10
C ASP A 368 -26.63 -1.38 15.62
N GLU A 369 -27.45 -1.91 14.71
CA GLU A 369 -27.33 -3.28 14.21
C GLU A 369 -26.21 -3.45 13.17
N LEU A 370 -25.84 -2.38 12.48
CA LEU A 370 -24.80 -2.45 11.46
C LEU A 370 -23.51 -1.76 11.90
N PHE A 371 -23.49 -0.42 11.95
CA PHE A 371 -22.25 0.33 12.18
C PHE A 371 -21.69 0.13 13.59
N VAL A 372 -22.51 0.29 14.63
CA VAL A 372 -22.06 0.14 16.02
C VAL A 372 -21.69 -1.33 16.30
N ARG A 373 -22.45 -2.29 15.77
CA ARG A 373 -22.13 -3.71 15.87
C ARG A 373 -20.79 -4.02 15.17
N ALA A 374 -20.52 -3.48 13.99
CA ALA A 374 -19.22 -3.64 13.32
C ALA A 374 -18.07 -3.04 14.14
N GLN A 375 -18.25 -1.88 14.77
CA GLN A 375 -17.25 -1.30 15.68
C GLN A 375 -17.00 -2.18 16.92
N ARG A 376 -18.04 -2.75 17.51
CA ARG A 376 -17.91 -3.72 18.62
C ARG A 376 -17.16 -4.97 18.19
N ASN A 377 -17.47 -5.48 17.00
CA ASN A 377 -16.78 -6.64 16.44
C ASN A 377 -15.32 -6.36 16.16
N ARG A 378 -14.99 -5.19 15.57
CA ARG A 378 -13.60 -4.72 15.44
C ARG A 378 -12.88 -4.73 16.78
N ARG A 379 -13.53 -4.25 17.86
CA ARG A 379 -12.94 -4.26 19.20
C ARG A 379 -12.69 -5.70 19.69
N ALA A 380 -13.60 -6.63 19.46
CA ALA A 380 -13.42 -8.04 19.82
C ALA A 380 -12.24 -8.68 19.08
N ILE A 381 -12.10 -8.40 17.76
CA ILE A 381 -10.96 -8.85 16.96
C ILE A 381 -9.64 -8.28 17.50
N VAL A 382 -9.59 -6.98 17.80
CA VAL A 382 -8.39 -6.33 18.36
C VAL A 382 -8.04 -6.91 19.74
N ASN A 383 -9.02 -7.21 20.58
CA ASN A 383 -8.79 -7.84 21.88
C ASN A 383 -8.19 -9.26 21.71
N ALA A 384 -8.68 -10.05 20.75
CA ALA A 384 -8.12 -11.38 20.46
C ALA A 384 -6.67 -11.29 19.93
N LEU A 385 -6.34 -10.29 19.10
CA LEU A 385 -4.96 -10.03 18.70
C LEU A 385 -4.07 -9.66 19.89
N ASN A 386 -4.56 -8.79 20.77
CA ASN A 386 -3.83 -8.37 21.96
C ASN A 386 -3.51 -9.57 22.90
N GLU A 387 -4.39 -10.60 22.99
CA GLU A 387 -4.09 -11.83 23.73
C GLU A 387 -2.89 -12.57 23.12
N ILE A 388 -2.82 -12.66 21.78
CA ILE A 388 -1.64 -13.24 21.09
C ILE A 388 -0.39 -12.42 21.40
N TYR A 389 -0.45 -11.09 21.30
CA TYR A 389 0.69 -10.20 21.53
C TYR A 389 1.18 -10.12 22.99
N LYS A 390 0.47 -10.73 23.97
CA LYS A 390 1.01 -10.89 25.33
C LYS A 390 2.21 -11.85 25.36
N ASN A 391 2.22 -12.85 24.48
CA ASN A 391 3.23 -13.92 24.47
C ASN A 391 4.11 -13.91 23.22
N TYR A 392 3.74 -13.16 22.18
CA TYR A 392 4.42 -13.08 20.90
C TYR A 392 4.69 -11.63 20.53
N ASP A 393 5.68 -11.41 19.69
CA ASP A 393 6.09 -10.07 19.24
C ASP A 393 5.65 -9.80 17.80
N PHE A 394 5.48 -10.86 17.01
CA PHE A 394 5.08 -10.77 15.61
C PHE A 394 4.01 -11.81 15.28
N ILE A 395 3.19 -11.45 14.28
CA ILE A 395 2.32 -12.40 13.57
C ILE A 395 2.86 -12.54 12.16
N TYR A 396 3.09 -13.79 11.72
CA TYR A 396 3.63 -14.16 10.42
C TYR A 396 2.59 -14.95 9.64
N SER A 397 2.33 -14.55 8.39
CA SER A 397 1.32 -15.18 7.52
C SER A 397 1.72 -15.11 6.06
N LEU A 398 1.06 -15.88 5.19
CA LEU A 398 1.04 -15.57 3.76
C LEU A 398 0.31 -14.25 3.53
N ALA A 399 0.75 -13.44 2.57
CA ALA A 399 0.12 -12.13 2.29
C ALA A 399 -1.15 -12.26 1.43
N ALA A 400 -1.27 -13.33 0.67
CA ALA A 400 -2.44 -13.66 -0.14
C ALA A 400 -2.58 -15.19 -0.26
N PRO A 401 -3.80 -15.71 -0.52
CA PRO A 401 -4.04 -17.16 -0.61
C PRO A 401 -3.44 -17.80 -1.86
N THR A 402 -3.20 -17.01 -2.91
CA THR A 402 -2.75 -17.48 -4.22
C THR A 402 -1.75 -16.51 -4.85
N ILE A 403 -1.17 -16.87 -6.00
CA ILE A 403 -0.53 -15.91 -6.91
C ILE A 403 -1.58 -14.95 -7.48
N ALA A 404 -1.12 -13.90 -8.17
CA ALA A 404 -2.00 -12.91 -8.81
C ALA A 404 -3.12 -13.58 -9.64
N PRO A 405 -4.42 -13.30 -9.34
CA PRO A 405 -5.54 -13.92 -10.05
C PRO A 405 -5.64 -13.41 -11.49
N LYS A 406 -6.28 -14.20 -12.35
CA LYS A 406 -6.59 -13.77 -13.72
C LYS A 406 -7.74 -12.77 -13.72
N ILE A 407 -7.73 -11.87 -14.70
CA ILE A 407 -8.82 -10.92 -14.91
C ILE A 407 -10.10 -11.70 -15.24
N GLY A 408 -11.18 -11.39 -14.53
CA GLY A 408 -12.46 -12.07 -14.70
C GLY A 408 -12.64 -13.35 -13.88
N GLU A 409 -11.60 -13.84 -13.18
CA GLU A 409 -11.79 -14.91 -12.20
C GLU A 409 -12.68 -14.43 -11.06
N SER A 410 -13.78 -15.16 -10.82
CA SER A 410 -14.66 -14.92 -9.67
C SER A 410 -14.25 -15.83 -8.51
N SER A 411 -14.13 -15.26 -7.32
CA SER A 411 -13.99 -16.03 -6.08
C SER A 411 -15.37 -16.33 -5.49
N ASP A 412 -15.53 -17.49 -4.83
CA ASP A 412 -16.65 -17.71 -3.94
C ASP A 412 -16.52 -16.81 -2.71
N ARG A 413 -17.30 -15.72 -2.69
CA ARG A 413 -17.24 -14.70 -1.64
C ARG A 413 -17.75 -15.14 -0.28
N LEU A 414 -18.25 -16.35 -0.16
CA LEU A 414 -18.70 -16.96 1.11
C LEU A 414 -17.76 -18.06 1.58
N SER A 415 -16.75 -18.43 0.80
CA SER A 415 -15.74 -19.40 1.22
C SER A 415 -14.84 -18.86 2.34
N ASP A 416 -14.33 -19.74 3.19
CA ASP A 416 -13.35 -19.38 4.24
C ASP A 416 -12.07 -18.78 3.63
N GLU A 417 -11.70 -19.20 2.41
CA GLU A 417 -10.56 -18.63 1.68
C GLU A 417 -10.80 -17.15 1.40
N TYR A 418 -11.97 -16.76 0.91
CA TYR A 418 -12.29 -15.36 0.68
C TYR A 418 -12.49 -14.57 1.98
N LEU A 419 -13.27 -15.09 2.90
CA LEU A 419 -13.62 -14.38 4.14
C LEU A 419 -12.41 -14.17 5.06
N ILE A 420 -11.49 -15.11 5.09
CA ILE A 420 -10.34 -15.13 6.00
C ILE A 420 -9.03 -14.86 5.22
N ALA A 421 -8.62 -15.81 4.37
CA ALA A 421 -7.29 -15.76 3.75
C ALA A 421 -7.09 -14.56 2.82
N ASP A 422 -8.13 -14.13 2.12
CA ASP A 422 -8.08 -12.95 1.23
C ASP A 422 -8.24 -11.62 1.99
N ASN A 423 -8.69 -11.64 3.23
CA ASN A 423 -8.98 -10.43 4.02
C ASN A 423 -8.22 -10.32 5.35
N HIS A 424 -7.43 -11.32 5.77
CA HIS A 424 -6.77 -11.30 7.09
C HIS A 424 -5.79 -10.14 7.28
N LEU A 425 -5.24 -9.56 6.23
CA LEU A 425 -4.35 -8.39 6.33
C LEU A 425 -5.02 -7.18 6.99
N VAL A 426 -6.36 -7.09 6.95
CA VAL A 426 -7.12 -6.01 7.62
C VAL A 426 -6.94 -6.00 9.13
N LEU A 427 -6.50 -7.12 9.73
CA LEU A 427 -6.13 -7.19 11.16
C LEU A 427 -5.17 -6.08 11.55
N GLY A 428 -4.18 -5.79 10.69
CA GLY A 428 -3.22 -4.71 10.89
C GLY A 428 -3.84 -3.30 10.85
N ASN A 429 -4.91 -3.09 10.05
CA ASN A 429 -5.62 -1.81 10.00
C ASN A 429 -6.57 -1.67 11.20
N PHE A 430 -7.30 -2.73 11.58
CA PHE A 430 -8.18 -2.71 12.75
C PHE A 430 -7.46 -2.34 14.04
N ALA A 431 -6.26 -2.87 14.23
CA ALA A 431 -5.46 -2.64 15.42
C ALA A 431 -4.42 -1.51 15.27
N GLY A 432 -4.29 -0.90 14.07
CA GLY A 432 -3.35 0.17 13.80
C GLY A 432 -1.88 -0.27 13.82
N LEU A 433 -1.58 -1.55 13.57
CA LEU A 433 -0.25 -2.16 13.71
C LEU A 433 0.63 -1.96 12.47
N PRO A 434 1.97 -1.89 12.61
CA PRO A 434 2.89 -1.93 11.48
C PRO A 434 2.86 -3.32 10.83
N SER A 435 2.87 -3.36 9.50
CA SER A 435 2.72 -4.61 8.75
C SER A 435 3.43 -4.51 7.41
N LEU A 436 4.32 -5.46 7.12
CA LEU A 436 5.18 -5.48 5.95
C LEU A 436 4.99 -6.79 5.18
N THR A 437 4.68 -6.67 3.89
CA THR A 437 4.71 -7.79 2.94
C THR A 437 6.03 -7.80 2.18
N LEU A 438 6.58 -9.00 1.95
CA LEU A 438 7.80 -9.20 1.16
C LEU A 438 7.72 -10.51 0.36
N PRO A 439 8.51 -10.66 -0.73
CA PRO A 439 8.47 -11.86 -1.56
C PRO A 439 8.90 -13.12 -0.80
N LEU A 440 8.15 -14.22 -1.00
CA LEU A 440 8.50 -15.55 -0.51
C LEU A 440 8.97 -16.48 -1.63
N GLY A 441 8.36 -16.40 -2.80
CA GLY A 441 8.64 -17.31 -3.91
C GLY A 441 8.05 -16.84 -5.23
N ILE A 442 8.27 -17.67 -6.25
CA ILE A 442 7.71 -17.52 -7.60
C ILE A 442 7.03 -18.84 -7.96
N LYS A 443 5.79 -18.77 -8.45
CA LYS A 443 5.02 -19.90 -8.96
C LYS A 443 4.42 -19.51 -10.32
N ASP A 444 4.57 -20.36 -11.34
CA ASP A 444 4.09 -20.11 -12.70
C ASP A 444 4.52 -18.72 -13.24
N GLY A 445 5.76 -18.32 -12.95
CA GLY A 445 6.31 -17.02 -13.32
C GLY A 445 5.78 -15.83 -12.48
N MET A 446 4.84 -16.05 -11.58
CA MET A 446 4.22 -15.01 -10.75
C MET A 446 4.76 -15.04 -9.32
N PRO A 447 5.14 -13.88 -8.75
CA PRO A 447 5.56 -13.80 -7.37
C PRO A 447 4.39 -14.00 -6.39
N PHE A 448 4.73 -14.42 -5.19
CA PHE A 448 3.84 -14.43 -4.01
C PHE A 448 4.66 -14.12 -2.76
N GLY A 449 3.98 -13.63 -1.72
CA GLY A 449 4.67 -13.06 -0.56
C GLY A 449 4.11 -13.50 0.78
N VAL A 450 4.89 -13.16 1.80
CA VAL A 450 4.53 -13.28 3.21
C VAL A 450 4.35 -11.91 3.85
N ASN A 451 3.68 -11.88 4.99
CA ASN A 451 3.44 -10.69 5.77
C ASN A 451 3.95 -10.85 7.21
N VAL A 452 4.65 -9.84 7.69
CA VAL A 452 5.12 -9.68 9.07
C VAL A 452 4.35 -8.53 9.70
N MET A 453 3.60 -8.78 10.77
CA MET A 453 2.87 -7.77 11.52
C MET A 453 3.43 -7.69 12.94
N GLY A 454 3.87 -6.49 13.37
CA GLY A 454 4.46 -6.23 14.67
C GLY A 454 3.51 -5.55 15.65
N LYS A 455 4.00 -5.28 16.88
CA LYS A 455 3.32 -4.44 17.88
C LYS A 455 3.31 -2.98 17.44
N THR A 456 2.39 -2.20 17.98
CA THR A 456 2.30 -0.74 17.71
C THR A 456 3.63 -0.04 17.93
N PHE A 457 4.10 0.72 16.96
CA PHE A 457 5.39 1.44 16.95
C PHE A 457 6.65 0.57 17.00
N ASP A 458 6.54 -0.73 16.70
CA ASP A 458 7.68 -1.63 16.56
C ASP A 458 8.08 -1.83 15.09
N GLU A 459 8.15 -0.74 14.34
CA GLU A 459 8.62 -0.76 12.95
C GLU A 459 10.03 -1.32 12.84
N VAL A 460 10.92 -1.00 13.78
CA VAL A 460 12.30 -1.54 13.83
C VAL A 460 12.27 -3.07 13.85
N GLY A 461 11.48 -3.66 14.75
CA GLY A 461 11.36 -5.12 14.84
C GLY A 461 10.77 -5.74 13.59
N VAL A 462 9.77 -5.09 12.98
CA VAL A 462 9.19 -5.54 11.70
C VAL A 462 10.24 -5.52 10.59
N PHE A 463 11.02 -4.45 10.46
CA PHE A 463 12.10 -4.39 9.48
C PHE A 463 13.19 -5.43 9.73
N GLN A 464 13.63 -5.59 10.97
CA GLN A 464 14.66 -6.56 11.35
C GLN A 464 14.24 -8.00 10.99
N LEU A 465 13.00 -8.42 11.38
CA LEU A 465 12.52 -9.76 11.05
C LEU A 465 12.34 -9.92 9.53
N SER A 466 11.78 -8.92 8.85
CA SER A 466 11.60 -8.95 7.40
C SER A 466 12.94 -9.02 6.65
N TYR A 467 13.96 -8.33 7.16
CA TYR A 467 15.31 -8.37 6.58
C TYR A 467 15.98 -9.76 6.74
N GLU A 468 15.75 -10.44 7.88
CA GLU A 468 16.19 -11.82 8.03
C GLU A 468 15.45 -12.79 7.08
N ILE A 469 14.15 -12.58 6.86
CA ILE A 469 13.38 -13.35 5.88
C ILE A 469 13.89 -13.06 4.47
N GLU A 470 14.14 -11.80 4.10
CA GLU A 470 14.71 -11.42 2.81
C GLU A 470 16.06 -12.12 2.54
N LYS A 471 16.93 -12.20 3.55
CA LYS A 471 18.21 -12.96 3.47
C LYS A 471 17.99 -14.46 3.26
N ILE A 472 16.93 -15.04 3.82
CA ILE A 472 16.60 -16.46 3.65
C ILE A 472 16.06 -16.75 2.25
N THR A 473 15.14 -15.93 1.77
CA THR A 473 14.49 -16.12 0.46
C THR A 473 15.41 -15.76 -0.71
N GLY A 474 16.35 -14.84 -0.51
CA GLY A 474 17.24 -14.33 -1.55
C GLY A 474 16.53 -13.51 -2.63
N LEU A 475 15.27 -13.13 -2.42
CA LEU A 475 14.42 -12.44 -3.41
C LEU A 475 14.50 -10.91 -3.30
N LYS A 476 15.65 -10.38 -2.88
CA LYS A 476 15.93 -8.94 -2.88
C LYS A 476 15.98 -8.39 -4.32
N ASN A 477 15.41 -7.21 -4.53
CA ASN A 477 15.40 -6.50 -5.82
C ASN A 477 14.76 -7.28 -6.98
N LEU A 478 13.76 -8.14 -6.68
CA LEU A 478 12.98 -8.79 -7.72
C LEU A 478 12.33 -7.72 -8.61
N CYS A 479 12.44 -7.90 -9.91
CA CYS A 479 11.93 -6.97 -10.91
C CYS A 479 11.38 -7.77 -12.10
N ALA A 480 10.25 -7.34 -12.64
CA ALA A 480 9.72 -7.90 -13.88
C ALA A 480 10.67 -7.51 -15.03
N LYS A 481 11.46 -8.48 -15.54
CA LYS A 481 12.43 -8.23 -16.60
C LYS A 481 11.67 -7.96 -17.91
N GLY A 482 11.86 -6.76 -18.48
CA GLY A 482 11.59 -6.56 -19.89
C GLY A 482 12.53 -7.42 -20.73
N GLU A 483 12.12 -7.84 -21.91
CA GLU A 483 13.06 -8.31 -22.92
C GLU A 483 14.16 -7.26 -23.10
N GLN A 484 15.42 -7.69 -22.98
CA GLN A 484 16.58 -6.84 -23.22
C GLN A 484 16.71 -6.56 -24.69
#